data_e9e9d5767c3c0fbd188e09a5f23e20ac
#
_entry.id   e9e9d5767c3c0fbd188e09a5f23e20ac
#
_cell.length_a   1.000
_cell.length_b   1.000
_cell.length_c   1.000
_cell.angle_alpha   90.00
_cell.angle_beta   90.00
_cell.angle_gamma   90.00
#
_symmetry.space_group_name_H-M   'P 1'
#
loop_
_entity.id
_entity.type
_entity.pdbx_description
1 polymer ?
#
loop_
_entity_poly.entity_id
_entity_poly.type
_entity_poly.pdbx_seq_one_letter_code
_entity_poly.pdbx_strand_id
1 'polypeptide(L)'
;MKAVKAASLIEELAINGGEPIRTECFNPWPHFEPDEIEAAIRVLQSGKVNYWTGDEGRQFEKEFAGEAGCKYGVAVANGTVALELALCALGIGPGDEVIVPSRTFIASASCAAMRGARPVLADVDPDSQNLTAETIRPLLTSRTKAIIAVHLAGWPCDMDPILELARAQGIRVIEDCAQSHGATYKGRPVGSLGDVAAFSFCQDKIMTTGGEGGMLTTNDETIWNRAWSFKDHGKSYDAVHNRQHPAGFRWLHESFGTNWRLTEMQSAMGRRLLQKLPRFVETRRGNAAILTDCFSNIGGLRVTVPPAEIRHSYYKYYAFVRLDCLRDGWDRDRVIAAISAEGIPCFSGSCSEIYLEKAFPPEMRPPQRLDVARELGETSLMFLVHPTLSEEDMLDTCHAVEKVFEVATEES
;
A
#
# COMPACT_ATOMS: atom_id res chain seq x y z
N MET A 1 14.64 23.07 40.48
CA MET A 1 13.68 23.67 39.54
C MET A 1 13.40 22.76 38.33
N LYS A 2 14.40 22.27 37.59
CA LYS A 2 14.18 21.36 36.43
C LYS A 2 13.40 20.10 36.79
N ALA A 3 13.73 19.39 37.88
CA ALA A 3 13.03 18.17 38.31
C ALA A 3 11.56 18.39 38.68
N VAL A 4 11.24 19.55 39.28
CA VAL A 4 9.87 19.92 39.64
C VAL A 4 9.03 20.28 38.41
N LYS A 5 9.63 20.94 37.41
CA LYS A 5 8.99 21.23 36.12
C LYS A 5 8.71 19.95 35.34
N ALA A 6 9.67 19.01 35.31
CA ALA A 6 9.49 17.73 34.65
C ALA A 6 8.41 16.86 35.32
N ALA A 7 8.31 16.87 36.65
CA ALA A 7 7.26 16.14 37.38
C ALA A 7 5.87 16.74 37.11
N SER A 8 5.75 18.06 37.02
CA SER A 8 4.48 18.73 36.64
C SER A 8 4.04 18.37 35.21
N LEU A 9 4.95 18.39 34.26
CA LEU A 9 4.65 18.04 32.87
C LEU A 9 4.23 16.57 32.71
N ILE A 10 4.80 15.64 33.48
CA ILE A 10 4.41 14.22 33.47
C ILE A 10 2.95 14.05 33.92
N GLU A 11 2.51 14.79 34.94
CA GLU A 11 1.11 14.78 35.46
C GLU A 11 0.13 15.40 34.45
N GLU A 12 0.59 16.25 33.53
CA GLU A 12 -0.24 16.90 32.52
C GLU A 12 -0.61 15.96 31.36
N LEU A 13 0.13 14.84 31.14
CA LEU A 13 -0.21 13.87 30.10
C LEU A 13 -1.51 13.13 30.41
N ALA A 14 -2.38 12.98 29.41
CA ALA A 14 -3.66 12.28 29.55
C ALA A 14 -3.49 10.82 30.02
N ILE A 15 -2.42 10.14 29.62
CA ILE A 15 -2.09 8.78 30.07
C ILE A 15 -1.84 8.71 31.60
N ASN A 16 -1.53 9.82 32.23
CA ASN A 16 -1.29 9.94 33.68
C ASN A 16 -2.45 10.66 34.40
N GLY A 17 -3.57 10.94 33.72
CA GLY A 17 -4.76 11.56 34.27
C GLY A 17 -4.91 13.06 33.98
N GLY A 18 -4.03 13.64 33.16
CA GLY A 18 -4.17 15.00 32.64
C GLY A 18 -5.30 15.12 31.59
N GLU A 19 -5.60 16.36 31.21
CA GLU A 19 -6.60 16.59 30.15
C GLU A 19 -6.03 16.28 28.78
N PRO A 20 -6.76 15.48 27.96
CA PRO A 20 -6.34 15.17 26.61
C PRO A 20 -6.45 16.40 25.68
N ILE A 21 -5.63 16.44 24.64
CA ILE A 21 -5.71 17.47 23.59
C ILE A 21 -7.05 17.40 22.87
N ARG A 22 -7.57 16.17 22.68
CA ARG A 22 -8.83 15.95 21.96
C ARG A 22 -9.68 14.88 22.65
N THR A 23 -10.98 15.12 22.72
CA THR A 23 -11.97 14.17 23.23
C THR A 23 -12.86 13.58 22.14
N GLU A 24 -12.97 14.24 21.00
CA GLU A 24 -13.79 13.80 19.88
C GLU A 24 -12.99 12.90 18.93
N CYS A 25 -13.61 11.81 18.47
CA CYS A 25 -12.99 10.92 17.48
C CYS A 25 -12.83 11.62 16.13
N PHE A 26 -11.77 11.27 15.41
CA PHE A 26 -11.61 11.68 14.00
C PHE A 26 -12.74 11.14 13.13
N ASN A 27 -13.13 11.93 12.12
CA ASN A 27 -14.05 11.47 11.10
C ASN A 27 -13.51 10.21 10.43
N PRO A 28 -14.35 9.17 10.20
CA PRO A 28 -13.87 7.91 9.64
C PRO A 28 -13.51 8.04 8.15
N TRP A 29 -12.62 7.17 7.71
CA TRP A 29 -12.36 6.87 6.30
C TRP A 29 -12.64 5.38 6.04
N PRO A 30 -13.29 5.01 4.90
CA PRO A 30 -13.78 5.86 3.82
C PRO A 30 -15.06 6.60 4.14
N HIS A 31 -15.34 7.64 3.35
CA HIS A 31 -16.61 8.34 3.30
C HIS A 31 -17.17 8.24 1.87
N PHE A 32 -18.45 7.88 1.74
CA PHE A 32 -19.13 7.78 0.45
C PHE A 32 -20.11 8.94 0.30
N GLU A 33 -19.96 9.69 -0.78
CA GLU A 33 -20.88 10.74 -1.18
C GLU A 33 -22.10 10.13 -1.90
N PRO A 34 -23.18 10.88 -2.12
CA PRO A 34 -24.40 10.33 -2.76
C PRO A 34 -24.19 9.70 -4.13
N ASP A 35 -23.24 10.19 -4.93
CA ASP A 35 -23.00 9.71 -6.29
C ASP A 35 -22.38 8.29 -6.35
N GLU A 36 -21.56 7.88 -5.38
CA GLU A 36 -21.09 6.51 -5.26
C GLU A 36 -22.22 5.58 -4.85
N ILE A 37 -23.03 6.01 -3.88
CA ILE A 37 -24.19 5.24 -3.40
C ILE A 37 -25.17 5.02 -4.54
N GLU A 38 -25.52 6.08 -5.28
CA GLU A 38 -26.40 6.00 -6.44
C GLU A 38 -25.84 5.12 -7.56
N ALA A 39 -24.51 5.13 -7.78
CA ALA A 39 -23.89 4.26 -8.77
C ALA A 39 -24.11 2.78 -8.44
N ALA A 40 -23.94 2.39 -7.16
CA ALA A 40 -24.23 1.04 -6.69
C ALA A 40 -25.71 0.68 -6.83
N ILE A 41 -26.61 1.58 -6.44
CA ILE A 41 -28.07 1.39 -6.54
C ILE A 41 -28.49 1.16 -7.99
N ARG A 42 -27.99 1.95 -8.95
CA ARG A 42 -28.30 1.79 -10.39
C ARG A 42 -27.93 0.40 -10.91
N VAL A 43 -26.77 -0.12 -10.51
CA VAL A 43 -26.35 -1.48 -10.90
C VAL A 43 -27.33 -2.52 -10.34
N LEU A 44 -27.70 -2.42 -9.05
CA LEU A 44 -28.66 -3.35 -8.43
C LEU A 44 -30.01 -3.29 -9.11
N GLN A 45 -30.55 -2.09 -9.38
CA GLN A 45 -31.84 -1.90 -10.06
C GLN A 45 -31.85 -2.44 -11.50
N SER A 46 -30.70 -2.41 -12.18
CA SER A 46 -30.58 -2.91 -13.56
C SER A 46 -30.62 -4.44 -13.64
N GLY A 47 -30.33 -5.15 -12.55
CA GLY A 47 -30.14 -6.60 -12.51
C GLY A 47 -28.87 -7.08 -13.23
N LYS A 48 -28.08 -6.18 -13.82
CA LYS A 48 -26.83 -6.51 -14.55
C LYS A 48 -25.63 -6.40 -13.60
N VAL A 49 -25.55 -7.30 -12.64
CA VAL A 49 -24.65 -7.24 -11.49
C VAL A 49 -23.32 -7.99 -11.68
N ASN A 50 -23.18 -8.71 -12.78
CA ASN A 50 -22.00 -9.51 -13.09
C ASN A 50 -21.25 -8.93 -14.29
N TYR A 51 -19.93 -9.04 -14.31
CA TYR A 51 -19.02 -8.62 -15.38
C TYR A 51 -19.48 -8.99 -16.81
N TRP A 52 -20.16 -10.15 -16.96
CA TRP A 52 -20.66 -10.63 -18.26
C TRP A 52 -21.99 -10.03 -18.69
N THR A 53 -22.73 -9.43 -17.77
CA THR A 53 -24.06 -8.86 -18.05
C THR A 53 -24.08 -7.35 -18.03
N GLY A 54 -23.17 -6.73 -17.27
CA GLY A 54 -22.98 -5.29 -17.20
C GLY A 54 -21.82 -4.78 -18.07
N ASP A 55 -21.43 -3.53 -17.88
CA ASP A 55 -20.32 -2.87 -18.56
C ASP A 55 -19.42 -2.06 -17.60
N GLU A 56 -19.83 -1.90 -16.35
CA GLU A 56 -19.09 -1.09 -15.36
C GLU A 56 -17.68 -1.64 -15.13
N GLY A 57 -17.53 -2.96 -15.09
CA GLY A 57 -16.24 -3.61 -14.92
C GLY A 57 -15.27 -3.29 -16.05
N ARG A 58 -15.71 -3.41 -17.30
CA ARG A 58 -14.88 -3.12 -18.48
C ARG A 58 -14.52 -1.64 -18.58
N GLN A 59 -15.47 -0.76 -18.25
CA GLN A 59 -15.21 0.68 -18.24
C GLN A 59 -14.22 1.04 -17.11
N PHE A 60 -14.36 0.45 -15.94
CA PHE A 60 -13.44 0.67 -14.82
C PHE A 60 -12.02 0.19 -15.15
N GLU A 61 -11.87 -1.00 -15.76
CA GLU A 61 -10.57 -1.52 -16.25
C GLU A 61 -9.89 -0.50 -17.19
N LYS A 62 -10.63 0.04 -18.15
CA LYS A 62 -10.13 1.01 -19.12
C LYS A 62 -9.77 2.36 -18.49
N GLU A 63 -10.66 2.90 -17.66
CA GLU A 63 -10.49 4.22 -17.02
C GLU A 63 -9.31 4.17 -16.03
N PHE A 64 -9.24 3.12 -15.21
CA PHE A 64 -8.16 2.95 -14.24
C PHE A 64 -6.80 2.70 -14.91
N ALA A 65 -6.75 1.87 -15.94
CA ALA A 65 -5.52 1.69 -16.72
C ALA A 65 -5.02 3.01 -17.30
N GLY A 66 -5.93 3.84 -17.84
CA GLY A 66 -5.59 5.17 -18.33
C GLY A 66 -5.02 6.10 -17.26
N GLU A 67 -5.60 6.12 -16.06
CA GLU A 67 -5.10 6.90 -14.91
C GLU A 67 -3.72 6.40 -14.46
N ALA A 68 -3.51 5.08 -14.44
CA ALA A 68 -2.23 4.48 -14.14
C ALA A 68 -1.18 4.58 -15.28
N GLY A 69 -1.51 5.22 -16.41
CA GLY A 69 -0.61 5.33 -17.56
C GLY A 69 -0.36 4.02 -18.30
N CYS A 70 -1.30 3.07 -18.22
CA CYS A 70 -1.24 1.76 -18.82
C CYS A 70 -2.25 1.57 -19.95
N LYS A 71 -1.96 0.62 -20.86
CA LYS A 71 -2.89 0.24 -21.93
C LYS A 71 -4.00 -0.69 -21.45
N TYR A 72 -3.69 -1.55 -20.47
CA TYR A 72 -4.55 -2.65 -20.06
C TYR A 72 -4.77 -2.68 -18.55
N GLY A 73 -6.00 -2.95 -18.14
CA GLY A 73 -6.41 -3.24 -16.79
C GLY A 73 -7.16 -4.56 -16.69
N VAL A 74 -7.11 -5.20 -15.54
CA VAL A 74 -7.91 -6.39 -15.19
C VAL A 74 -8.43 -6.22 -13.77
N ALA A 75 -9.73 -5.95 -13.64
CA ALA A 75 -10.37 -5.80 -12.34
C ALA A 75 -10.58 -7.15 -11.67
N VAL A 76 -10.22 -7.24 -10.38
CA VAL A 76 -10.25 -8.48 -9.59
C VAL A 76 -10.81 -8.22 -8.19
N ALA A 77 -11.12 -9.32 -7.49
CA ALA A 77 -11.82 -9.30 -6.21
C ALA A 77 -11.08 -8.56 -5.08
N ASN A 78 -9.74 -8.52 -5.08
CA ASN A 78 -8.93 -7.77 -4.11
C ASN A 78 -7.47 -7.65 -4.57
N GLY A 79 -6.66 -6.87 -3.82
CA GLY A 79 -5.25 -6.65 -4.14
C GLY A 79 -4.37 -7.89 -4.01
N THR A 80 -4.68 -8.79 -3.10
CA THR A 80 -3.92 -10.05 -2.91
C THR A 80 -4.01 -10.92 -4.16
N VAL A 81 -5.23 -11.10 -4.69
CA VAL A 81 -5.39 -11.86 -5.94
C VAL A 81 -4.85 -11.10 -7.15
N ALA A 82 -4.75 -9.76 -7.12
CA ALA A 82 -4.07 -9.00 -8.17
C ALA A 82 -2.57 -9.32 -8.24
N LEU A 83 -1.89 -9.41 -7.08
CA LEU A 83 -0.49 -9.84 -6.98
C LEU A 83 -0.31 -11.30 -7.44
N GLU A 84 -1.18 -12.20 -6.97
CA GLU A 84 -1.16 -13.60 -7.36
C GLU A 84 -1.39 -13.77 -8.88
N LEU A 85 -2.32 -12.97 -9.44
CA LEU A 85 -2.60 -12.93 -10.87
C LEU A 85 -1.41 -12.42 -11.68
N ALA A 86 -0.67 -11.44 -11.17
CA ALA A 86 0.57 -10.96 -11.80
C ALA A 86 1.61 -12.08 -11.92
N LEU A 87 1.83 -12.83 -10.84
CA LEU A 87 2.72 -13.99 -10.86
C LEU A 87 2.27 -15.09 -11.83
N CYS A 88 0.95 -15.39 -11.86
CA CYS A 88 0.37 -16.31 -12.83
C CYS A 88 0.63 -15.88 -14.28
N ALA A 89 0.38 -14.60 -14.59
CA ALA A 89 0.53 -14.06 -15.94
C ALA A 89 1.98 -14.05 -16.40
N LEU A 90 2.93 -13.91 -15.47
CA LEU A 90 4.37 -14.00 -15.71
C LEU A 90 4.87 -15.45 -15.78
N GLY A 91 4.05 -16.45 -15.42
CA GLY A 91 4.42 -17.87 -15.42
C GLY A 91 5.33 -18.25 -14.25
N ILE A 92 5.29 -17.52 -13.14
CA ILE A 92 6.10 -17.75 -11.94
C ILE A 92 5.43 -18.79 -11.04
N GLY A 93 6.19 -19.74 -10.54
CA GLY A 93 5.68 -20.85 -9.74
C GLY A 93 6.75 -21.71 -9.06
N PRO A 94 6.50 -23.02 -8.88
CA PRO A 94 7.41 -23.90 -8.15
C PRO A 94 8.84 -23.91 -8.69
N GLY A 95 9.80 -23.73 -7.78
CA GLY A 95 11.24 -23.66 -8.11
C GLY A 95 11.76 -22.25 -8.35
N ASP A 96 10.90 -21.27 -8.54
CA ASP A 96 11.25 -19.87 -8.72
C ASP A 96 11.41 -19.14 -7.38
N GLU A 97 12.19 -18.07 -7.39
CA GLU A 97 12.35 -17.15 -6.26
C GLU A 97 11.80 -15.76 -6.64
N VAL A 98 11.12 -15.15 -5.68
CA VAL A 98 10.55 -13.80 -5.79
C VAL A 98 11.10 -12.93 -4.66
N ILE A 99 11.85 -11.88 -5.00
CA ILE A 99 12.38 -10.94 -4.00
C ILE A 99 11.26 -9.97 -3.60
N VAL A 100 11.05 -9.82 -2.28
CA VAL A 100 10.05 -8.95 -1.70
C VAL A 100 10.64 -8.17 -0.53
N PRO A 101 10.15 -6.95 -0.20
CA PRO A 101 10.60 -6.26 1.01
C PRO A 101 10.16 -7.00 2.27
N SER A 102 10.97 -6.93 3.32
CA SER A 102 10.60 -7.43 4.64
C SER A 102 9.56 -6.57 5.34
N ARG A 103 9.54 -5.26 5.03
CA ARG A 103 8.60 -4.29 5.57
C ARG A 103 7.45 -4.07 4.58
N THR A 104 6.36 -4.79 4.78
CA THR A 104 5.16 -4.73 3.94
C THR A 104 3.99 -5.43 4.63
N PHE A 105 2.84 -5.47 3.96
CA PHE A 105 1.77 -6.41 4.30
C PHE A 105 2.12 -7.81 3.77
N ILE A 106 1.80 -8.85 4.53
CA ILE A 106 2.20 -10.23 4.23
C ILE A 106 1.78 -10.70 2.82
N ALA A 107 0.74 -10.09 2.22
CA ALA A 107 0.26 -10.46 0.89
C ALA A 107 1.33 -10.35 -0.20
N SER A 108 2.27 -9.39 -0.10
CA SER A 108 3.38 -9.25 -1.06
C SER A 108 4.29 -10.48 -1.10
N ALA A 109 4.41 -11.23 0.02
CA ALA A 109 5.18 -12.47 0.09
C ALA A 109 4.29 -13.73 -0.08
N SER A 110 3.11 -13.73 0.54
CA SER A 110 2.22 -14.90 0.51
C SER A 110 1.70 -15.20 -0.89
N CYS A 111 1.52 -14.21 -1.77
CA CYS A 111 1.15 -14.45 -3.16
C CYS A 111 2.17 -15.34 -3.90
N ALA A 112 3.47 -15.16 -3.64
CA ALA A 112 4.52 -16.02 -4.19
C ALA A 112 4.45 -17.44 -3.60
N ALA A 113 4.31 -17.56 -2.27
CA ALA A 113 4.19 -18.84 -1.59
C ALA A 113 2.94 -19.63 -2.05
N MET A 114 1.79 -18.97 -2.22
CA MET A 114 0.56 -19.58 -2.75
C MET A 114 0.70 -20.09 -4.20
N ARG A 115 1.63 -19.52 -4.97
CA ARG A 115 1.98 -20.00 -6.31
C ARG A 115 3.07 -21.08 -6.32
N GLY A 116 3.57 -21.47 -5.14
CA GLY A 116 4.66 -22.42 -4.98
C GLY A 116 6.04 -21.85 -5.26
N ALA A 117 6.17 -20.56 -5.48
CA ALA A 117 7.44 -19.85 -5.55
C ALA A 117 7.94 -19.51 -4.14
N ARG A 118 9.26 -19.34 -4.01
CA ARG A 118 9.88 -18.97 -2.72
C ARG A 118 9.98 -17.46 -2.60
N PRO A 119 9.32 -16.82 -1.62
CA PRO A 119 9.62 -15.43 -1.28
C PRO A 119 11.02 -15.33 -0.65
N VAL A 120 11.81 -14.36 -1.12
CA VAL A 120 13.14 -14.02 -0.60
C VAL A 120 13.07 -12.61 -0.04
N LEU A 121 13.26 -12.48 1.28
CA LEU A 121 13.02 -11.23 2.00
C LEU A 121 14.27 -10.35 1.94
N ALA A 122 14.11 -9.14 1.43
CA ALA A 122 15.15 -8.11 1.37
C ALA A 122 14.96 -7.07 2.47
N ASP A 123 16.06 -6.50 2.95
CA ASP A 123 16.02 -5.30 3.77
C ASP A 123 15.55 -4.09 2.96
N VAL A 124 15.30 -3.00 3.63
CA VAL A 124 14.71 -1.80 3.03
C VAL A 124 15.61 -0.58 3.27
N ASP A 125 15.35 0.49 2.55
CA ASP A 125 15.97 1.78 2.77
C ASP A 125 15.40 2.46 4.03
N PRO A 126 16.21 3.10 4.88
CA PRO A 126 15.75 3.66 6.15
C PRO A 126 14.83 4.87 6.00
N ASP A 127 14.88 5.60 4.89
CA ASP A 127 14.09 6.81 4.69
C ASP A 127 12.79 6.53 3.94
N SER A 128 12.87 5.87 2.79
CA SER A 128 11.70 5.51 1.98
C SER A 128 10.97 4.27 2.48
N GLN A 129 11.63 3.43 3.28
CA GLN A 129 11.13 2.13 3.78
C GLN A 129 10.93 1.09 2.67
N ASN A 130 11.43 1.34 1.47
CA ASN A 130 11.23 0.57 0.25
C ASN A 130 12.46 -0.26 -0.12
N LEU A 131 12.27 -1.19 -1.06
CA LEU A 131 13.39 -1.87 -1.74
C LEU A 131 14.24 -0.88 -2.53
N THR A 132 15.55 -1.15 -2.59
CA THR A 132 16.48 -0.50 -3.51
C THR A 132 17.25 -1.54 -4.31
N ALA A 133 17.93 -1.13 -5.37
CA ALA A 133 18.80 -2.02 -6.13
C ALA A 133 19.93 -2.62 -5.27
N GLU A 134 20.40 -1.87 -4.25
CA GLU A 134 21.45 -2.29 -3.31
C GLU A 134 20.94 -3.39 -2.38
N THR A 135 19.71 -3.28 -1.85
CA THR A 135 19.12 -4.30 -0.97
C THR A 135 18.74 -5.57 -1.74
N ILE A 136 18.43 -5.46 -3.03
CA ILE A 136 18.07 -6.56 -3.92
C ILE A 136 19.31 -7.35 -4.38
N ARG A 137 20.38 -6.65 -4.81
CA ARG A 137 21.55 -7.23 -5.49
C ARG A 137 22.16 -8.45 -4.79
N PRO A 138 22.39 -8.46 -3.46
CA PRO A 138 23.02 -9.61 -2.77
C PRO A 138 22.13 -10.85 -2.71
N LEU A 139 20.83 -10.73 -3.02
CA LEU A 139 19.85 -11.82 -2.93
C LEU A 139 19.59 -12.51 -4.29
N LEU A 140 20.18 -12.00 -5.36
CA LEU A 140 19.98 -12.53 -6.71
C LEU A 140 20.60 -13.92 -6.85
N THR A 141 19.82 -14.86 -7.38
CA THR A 141 20.23 -16.20 -7.76
C THR A 141 19.74 -16.55 -9.17
N SER A 142 20.16 -17.67 -9.72
CA SER A 142 19.64 -18.17 -11.02
C SER A 142 18.14 -18.51 -10.97
N ARG A 143 17.57 -18.70 -9.77
CA ARG A 143 16.14 -18.96 -9.55
C ARG A 143 15.31 -17.69 -9.40
N THR A 144 15.92 -16.53 -9.20
CA THR A 144 15.20 -15.26 -9.09
C THR A 144 14.52 -14.96 -10.41
N LYS A 145 13.17 -14.86 -10.39
CA LYS A 145 12.35 -14.60 -11.59
C LYS A 145 11.57 -13.31 -11.51
N ALA A 146 11.26 -12.83 -10.28
CA ALA A 146 10.60 -11.55 -10.08
C ALA A 146 11.11 -10.80 -8.85
N ILE A 147 10.88 -9.50 -8.89
CA ILE A 147 10.98 -8.56 -7.77
C ILE A 147 9.60 -7.95 -7.60
N ILE A 148 9.05 -7.94 -6.37
CA ILE A 148 7.86 -7.18 -6.02
C ILE A 148 8.30 -5.89 -5.33
N ALA A 149 8.25 -4.78 -6.05
CA ALA A 149 8.55 -3.45 -5.56
C ALA A 149 7.29 -2.87 -4.90
N VAL A 150 7.28 -2.82 -3.57
CA VAL A 150 6.16 -2.25 -2.80
C VAL A 150 6.38 -0.76 -2.62
N HIS A 151 5.41 0.05 -3.03
CA HIS A 151 5.42 1.50 -2.83
C HIS A 151 4.78 1.83 -1.47
N LEU A 152 5.55 1.60 -0.40
CA LEU A 152 5.03 1.65 0.97
C LEU A 152 4.51 3.04 1.33
N ALA A 153 3.38 3.08 2.02
CA ALA A 153 2.72 4.30 2.49
C ALA A 153 2.34 5.31 1.40
N GLY A 154 2.54 4.98 0.12
CA GLY A 154 2.37 5.89 -1.01
C GLY A 154 3.66 6.54 -1.50
N TRP A 155 4.82 6.10 -1.00
CA TRP A 155 6.14 6.53 -1.47
C TRP A 155 6.63 5.57 -2.55
N PRO A 156 6.73 5.98 -3.82
CA PRO A 156 7.30 5.16 -4.88
C PRO A 156 8.73 4.70 -4.58
N CYS A 157 9.04 3.44 -4.89
CA CYS A 157 10.45 2.98 -4.93
C CYS A 157 11.26 3.82 -5.93
N ASP A 158 12.56 3.90 -5.75
CA ASP A 158 13.48 4.37 -6.80
C ASP A 158 13.55 3.29 -7.91
N MET A 159 12.64 3.41 -8.88
CA MET A 159 12.39 2.36 -9.85
C MET A 159 13.46 2.24 -10.93
N ASP A 160 14.11 3.32 -11.34
CA ASP A 160 15.06 3.24 -12.46
C ASP A 160 16.24 2.29 -12.17
N PRO A 161 16.94 2.34 -11.00
CA PRO A 161 17.99 1.39 -10.66
C PRO A 161 17.49 -0.04 -10.50
N ILE A 162 16.27 -0.23 -9.95
CA ILE A 162 15.65 -1.55 -9.81
C ILE A 162 15.37 -2.16 -11.19
N LEU A 163 14.81 -1.38 -12.11
CA LEU A 163 14.50 -1.82 -13.47
C LEU A 163 15.78 -2.11 -14.27
N GLU A 164 16.83 -1.31 -14.10
CA GLU A 164 18.12 -1.57 -14.73
C GLU A 164 18.71 -2.89 -14.26
N LEU A 165 18.74 -3.12 -12.94
CA LEU A 165 19.21 -4.37 -12.34
C LEU A 165 18.40 -5.57 -12.83
N ALA A 166 17.08 -5.46 -12.84
CA ALA A 166 16.19 -6.54 -13.26
C ALA A 166 16.38 -6.90 -14.74
N ARG A 167 16.47 -5.90 -15.63
CA ARG A 167 16.72 -6.13 -17.06
C ARG A 167 18.06 -6.81 -17.32
N ALA A 168 19.11 -6.41 -16.61
CA ALA A 168 20.43 -7.01 -16.76
C ALA A 168 20.45 -8.50 -16.39
N GLN A 169 19.51 -8.94 -15.57
CA GLN A 169 19.38 -10.33 -15.11
C GLN A 169 18.21 -11.10 -15.74
N GLY A 170 17.43 -10.47 -16.60
CA GLY A 170 16.23 -11.09 -17.19
C GLY A 170 15.12 -11.38 -16.19
N ILE A 171 15.04 -10.56 -15.12
CA ILE A 171 14.07 -10.67 -14.02
C ILE A 171 12.89 -9.73 -14.29
N ARG A 172 11.68 -10.13 -13.93
CA ARG A 172 10.47 -9.34 -14.03
C ARG A 172 10.26 -8.46 -12.81
N VAL A 173 9.66 -7.28 -13.00
CA VAL A 173 9.33 -6.36 -11.91
C VAL A 173 7.82 -6.21 -11.80
N ILE A 174 7.29 -6.54 -10.63
CA ILE A 174 5.89 -6.34 -10.25
C ILE A 174 5.84 -5.14 -9.31
N GLU A 175 5.03 -4.13 -9.60
CA GLU A 175 4.76 -3.05 -8.67
C GLU A 175 3.59 -3.44 -7.75
N ASP A 176 3.81 -3.44 -6.44
CA ASP A 176 2.73 -3.48 -5.45
C ASP A 176 2.31 -2.04 -5.13
N CYS A 177 1.26 -1.60 -5.80
CA CYS A 177 0.69 -0.27 -5.71
C CYS A 177 -0.49 -0.19 -4.72
N ALA A 178 -0.67 -1.19 -3.85
CA ALA A 178 -1.80 -1.25 -2.92
C ALA A 178 -1.91 -0.03 -1.99
N GLN A 179 -0.83 0.72 -1.80
CA GLN A 179 -0.76 1.89 -0.93
C GLN A 179 -0.43 3.20 -1.68
N SER A 180 -0.36 3.19 -3.03
CA SER A 180 0.26 4.30 -3.77
C SER A 180 -0.59 4.86 -4.93
N HIS A 181 -1.92 4.73 -4.86
CA HIS A 181 -2.83 5.33 -5.84
C HIS A 181 -2.52 6.82 -6.03
N GLY A 182 -2.35 7.25 -7.28
CA GLY A 182 -2.05 8.63 -7.64
C GLY A 182 -0.64 9.12 -7.31
N ALA A 183 0.26 8.23 -6.87
CA ALA A 183 1.68 8.54 -6.71
C ALA A 183 2.40 8.54 -8.06
N THR A 184 3.48 9.33 -8.17
CA THR A 184 4.32 9.35 -9.39
C THR A 184 5.81 9.30 -9.05
N TYR A 185 6.56 8.67 -9.93
CA TYR A 185 8.02 8.63 -9.93
C TYR A 185 8.55 9.31 -11.18
N LYS A 186 9.28 10.40 -11.02
CA LYS A 186 9.80 11.24 -12.14
C LYS A 186 8.70 11.60 -13.15
N GLY A 187 7.53 11.99 -12.65
CA GLY A 187 6.36 12.37 -13.45
C GLY A 187 5.60 11.21 -14.09
N ARG A 188 6.03 9.96 -13.93
CA ARG A 188 5.36 8.76 -14.44
C ARG A 188 4.48 8.16 -13.34
N PRO A 189 3.19 7.83 -13.59
CA PRO A 189 2.36 7.16 -12.59
C PRO A 189 2.93 5.83 -12.17
N VAL A 190 2.86 5.50 -10.87
CA VAL A 190 3.10 4.14 -10.39
C VAL A 190 2.05 3.19 -10.98
N GLY A 191 2.43 1.96 -11.22
CA GLY A 191 1.58 0.99 -11.92
C GLY A 191 1.88 0.87 -13.41
N SER A 192 2.74 1.78 -13.95
CA SER A 192 3.18 1.76 -15.34
C SER A 192 4.69 1.57 -15.51
N LEU A 193 5.43 1.45 -14.42
CA LEU A 193 6.89 1.46 -14.43
C LEU A 193 7.49 0.07 -14.61
N GLY A 194 6.92 -0.94 -13.93
CA GLY A 194 7.31 -2.34 -14.02
C GLY A 194 6.70 -3.07 -15.22
N ASP A 195 6.85 -4.40 -15.24
CA ASP A 195 6.21 -5.26 -16.26
C ASP A 195 4.69 -5.36 -16.02
N VAL A 196 4.28 -5.34 -14.76
CA VAL A 196 2.89 -5.46 -14.31
C VAL A 196 2.76 -4.85 -12.92
N ALA A 197 1.58 -4.34 -12.58
CA ALA A 197 1.32 -3.81 -11.26
C ALA A 197 0.00 -4.35 -10.68
N ALA A 198 -0.09 -4.32 -9.34
CA ALA A 198 -1.26 -4.72 -8.58
C ALA A 198 -1.69 -3.58 -7.65
N PHE A 199 -2.98 -3.23 -7.70
CA PHE A 199 -3.64 -2.26 -6.82
C PHE A 199 -4.66 -2.94 -5.93
N SER A 200 -4.90 -2.37 -4.77
CA SER A 200 -5.92 -2.80 -3.81
C SER A 200 -6.95 -1.70 -3.58
N PHE A 201 -8.22 -2.07 -3.57
CA PHE A 201 -9.32 -1.18 -3.21
C PHE A 201 -9.98 -1.63 -1.90
N CYS A 202 -9.18 -2.20 -0.99
CA CYS A 202 -9.64 -2.52 0.37
C CYS A 202 -10.11 -1.24 1.08
N GLN A 203 -10.93 -1.41 2.11
CA GLN A 203 -11.65 -0.33 2.80
C GLN A 203 -10.78 0.88 3.13
N ASP A 204 -9.58 0.69 3.70
CA ASP A 204 -8.74 1.76 4.23
C ASP A 204 -7.79 2.40 3.19
N LYS A 205 -7.78 1.92 1.94
CA LYS A 205 -6.88 2.42 0.89
C LYS A 205 -7.22 3.86 0.48
N ILE A 206 -6.32 4.48 -0.28
CA ILE A 206 -6.52 5.85 -0.80
C ILE A 206 -7.81 5.94 -1.61
N MET A 207 -8.15 4.85 -2.31
CA MET A 207 -9.39 4.63 -3.02
C MET A 207 -9.90 3.22 -2.70
N THR A 208 -11.21 3.08 -2.45
CA THR A 208 -11.87 1.78 -2.21
C THR A 208 -12.97 1.53 -3.24
N THR A 209 -13.47 0.29 -3.32
CA THR A 209 -14.64 -0.08 -4.15
C THR A 209 -15.74 -0.71 -3.29
N GLY A 210 -16.01 -0.08 -2.12
CA GLY A 210 -17.04 -0.55 -1.19
C GLY A 210 -16.55 -1.66 -0.24
N GLY A 211 -15.24 -1.66 0.08
CA GLY A 211 -14.64 -2.52 1.10
C GLY A 211 -13.58 -3.48 0.55
N GLU A 212 -13.79 -4.04 -0.63
CA GLU A 212 -12.85 -4.93 -1.30
C GLU A 212 -12.80 -4.65 -2.80
N GLY A 213 -11.66 -4.96 -3.42
CA GLY A 213 -11.40 -4.84 -4.85
C GLY A 213 -9.91 -4.79 -5.15
N GLY A 214 -9.57 -4.99 -6.41
CA GLY A 214 -8.20 -4.88 -6.92
C GLY A 214 -8.17 -4.65 -8.42
N MET A 215 -7.00 -4.24 -8.90
CA MET A 215 -6.72 -4.04 -10.31
C MET A 215 -5.32 -4.51 -10.63
N LEU A 216 -5.16 -5.25 -11.71
CA LEU A 216 -3.87 -5.48 -12.34
C LEU A 216 -3.74 -4.52 -13.52
N THR A 217 -2.59 -3.85 -13.68
CA THR A 217 -2.31 -2.99 -14.84
C THR A 217 -1.02 -3.42 -15.53
N THR A 218 -0.97 -3.28 -16.86
CA THR A 218 0.22 -3.58 -17.66
C THR A 218 0.17 -2.89 -19.03
N ASN A 219 1.33 -2.73 -19.66
CA ASN A 219 1.46 -2.32 -21.06
C ASN A 219 1.72 -3.47 -22.02
N ASP A 220 1.92 -4.69 -21.49
CA ASP A 220 2.19 -5.92 -22.26
C ASP A 220 0.89 -6.70 -22.52
N GLU A 221 0.52 -6.80 -23.80
CA GLU A 221 -0.69 -7.50 -24.22
C GLU A 221 -0.66 -9.00 -23.88
N THR A 222 0.52 -9.62 -23.89
CA THR A 222 0.66 -11.04 -23.55
C THR A 222 0.38 -11.29 -22.07
N ILE A 223 0.89 -10.41 -21.18
CA ILE A 223 0.63 -10.46 -19.75
C ILE A 223 -0.87 -10.22 -19.50
N TRP A 224 -1.44 -9.20 -20.14
CA TRP A 224 -2.87 -8.90 -20.03
C TRP A 224 -3.76 -10.07 -20.44
N ASN A 225 -3.50 -10.67 -21.62
CA ASN A 225 -4.28 -11.80 -22.14
C ASN A 225 -4.25 -12.99 -21.16
N ARG A 226 -3.08 -13.31 -20.60
CA ARG A 226 -2.92 -14.38 -19.60
C ARG A 226 -3.66 -14.07 -18.32
N ALA A 227 -3.55 -12.84 -17.83
CA ALA A 227 -4.25 -12.37 -16.62
C ALA A 227 -5.76 -12.40 -16.81
N TRP A 228 -6.26 -11.83 -17.90
CA TRP A 228 -7.68 -11.81 -18.24
C TRP A 228 -8.25 -13.23 -18.33
N SER A 229 -7.54 -14.12 -19.00
CA SER A 229 -7.90 -15.54 -19.15
C SER A 229 -7.97 -16.24 -17.80
N PHE A 230 -6.90 -16.16 -17.00
CA PHE A 230 -6.82 -16.85 -15.71
C PHE A 230 -7.89 -16.37 -14.73
N LYS A 231 -8.14 -15.05 -14.65
CA LYS A 231 -9.19 -14.44 -13.83
C LYS A 231 -10.59 -15.01 -14.13
N ASP A 232 -10.82 -15.50 -15.33
CA ASP A 232 -12.15 -15.93 -15.80
C ASP A 232 -12.13 -17.35 -16.37
N HIS A 233 -11.77 -18.31 -15.54
CA HIS A 233 -11.83 -19.74 -15.80
C HIS A 233 -10.97 -20.22 -16.96
N GLY A 234 -10.00 -19.44 -17.44
CA GLY A 234 -9.15 -19.81 -18.56
C GLY A 234 -9.77 -19.59 -19.94
N LYS A 235 -10.78 -18.72 -20.04
CA LYS A 235 -11.35 -18.29 -21.34
C LYS A 235 -10.32 -17.54 -22.15
N SER A 236 -10.27 -17.82 -23.45
CA SER A 236 -9.51 -17.03 -24.41
C SER A 236 -10.27 -15.76 -24.77
N TYR A 237 -9.66 -14.58 -24.59
CA TYR A 237 -10.25 -13.31 -25.00
C TYR A 237 -10.60 -13.30 -26.49
N ASP A 238 -9.68 -13.80 -27.32
CA ASP A 238 -9.84 -13.93 -28.76
C ASP A 238 -11.01 -14.85 -29.13
N ALA A 239 -11.12 -16.03 -28.46
CA ALA A 239 -12.23 -16.95 -28.68
C ALA A 239 -13.59 -16.33 -28.29
N VAL A 240 -13.62 -15.50 -27.25
CA VAL A 240 -14.86 -14.86 -26.78
C VAL A 240 -15.30 -13.72 -27.67
N HIS A 241 -14.37 -12.87 -28.12
CA HIS A 241 -14.69 -11.59 -28.73
C HIS A 241 -14.44 -11.51 -30.24
N ASN A 242 -13.50 -12.31 -30.79
CA ASN A 242 -13.04 -12.16 -32.17
C ASN A 242 -13.37 -13.37 -33.05
N ARG A 243 -13.55 -14.55 -32.47
CA ARG A 243 -13.87 -15.77 -33.27
C ARG A 243 -15.38 -16.03 -33.33
N GLN A 244 -15.83 -16.52 -34.46
CA GLN A 244 -17.19 -17.07 -34.56
C GLN A 244 -17.25 -18.44 -33.88
N HIS A 245 -18.22 -18.65 -33.00
CA HIS A 245 -18.48 -19.92 -32.34
C HIS A 245 -19.98 -20.20 -32.21
N PRO A 246 -20.41 -21.47 -32.05
CA PRO A 246 -21.80 -21.79 -31.79
C PRO A 246 -22.34 -21.09 -30.55
N ALA A 247 -23.64 -20.80 -30.51
CA ALA A 247 -24.27 -20.21 -29.34
C ALA A 247 -24.04 -21.07 -28.07
N GLY A 248 -23.70 -20.41 -26.96
CA GLY A 248 -23.44 -21.03 -25.66
C GLY A 248 -21.98 -20.95 -25.22
N PHE A 249 -21.67 -21.46 -24.02
CA PHE A 249 -20.34 -21.40 -23.41
C PHE A 249 -19.47 -22.61 -23.79
N ARG A 250 -19.39 -22.94 -25.08
CA ARG A 250 -18.61 -24.09 -25.56
C ARG A 250 -17.35 -23.61 -26.29
N TRP A 251 -16.22 -24.30 -26.01
CA TRP A 251 -14.96 -24.13 -26.73
C TRP A 251 -14.29 -22.76 -26.57
N LEU A 252 -14.56 -22.10 -25.41
CA LEU A 252 -14.01 -20.78 -25.07
C LEU A 252 -12.80 -20.86 -24.14
N HIS A 253 -12.62 -21.99 -23.43
CA HIS A 253 -11.59 -22.17 -22.40
C HIS A 253 -10.37 -22.86 -23.05
N GLU A 254 -9.25 -22.14 -23.14
CA GLU A 254 -8.01 -22.64 -23.72
C GLU A 254 -6.95 -22.96 -22.65
N SER A 255 -7.23 -22.66 -21.38
CA SER A 255 -6.40 -22.98 -20.22
C SER A 255 -7.25 -23.22 -18.97
N PHE A 256 -6.62 -23.66 -17.87
CA PHE A 256 -7.25 -23.63 -16.57
C PHE A 256 -7.12 -22.24 -15.96
N GLY A 257 -8.15 -21.80 -15.21
CA GLY A 257 -8.19 -20.53 -14.51
C GLY A 257 -9.16 -20.61 -13.33
N THR A 258 -9.47 -19.46 -12.76
CA THR A 258 -10.32 -19.31 -11.59
C THR A 258 -11.35 -18.20 -11.76
N ASN A 259 -12.18 -17.95 -10.75
CA ASN A 259 -13.12 -16.85 -10.75
C ASN A 259 -12.69 -15.78 -9.73
N TRP A 260 -11.99 -14.77 -10.21
CA TRP A 260 -11.53 -13.63 -9.40
C TRP A 260 -12.13 -12.28 -9.87
N ARG A 261 -13.26 -12.31 -10.55
CA ARG A 261 -13.91 -11.12 -11.09
C ARG A 261 -14.35 -10.15 -9.99
N LEU A 262 -14.16 -8.86 -10.22
CA LEU A 262 -14.83 -7.79 -9.48
C LEU A 262 -16.31 -7.72 -9.90
N THR A 263 -17.19 -7.31 -9.00
CA THR A 263 -18.62 -7.12 -9.31
C THR A 263 -18.86 -5.80 -10.04
N GLU A 264 -19.96 -5.71 -10.79
CA GLU A 264 -20.38 -4.48 -11.47
C GLU A 264 -20.68 -3.35 -10.47
N MET A 265 -21.24 -3.67 -9.30
CA MET A 265 -21.54 -2.69 -8.26
C MET A 265 -20.24 -2.05 -7.71
N GLN A 266 -19.24 -2.85 -7.39
CA GLN A 266 -17.93 -2.36 -6.94
C GLN A 266 -17.24 -1.54 -8.04
N SER A 267 -17.33 -2.00 -9.29
CA SER A 267 -16.77 -1.29 -10.44
C SER A 267 -17.42 0.07 -10.65
N ALA A 268 -18.74 0.17 -10.54
CA ALA A 268 -19.48 1.43 -10.67
C ALA A 268 -19.08 2.45 -9.59
N MET A 269 -18.93 2.01 -8.34
CA MET A 269 -18.41 2.85 -7.26
C MET A 269 -16.95 3.26 -7.53
N GLY A 270 -16.11 2.31 -7.94
CA GLY A 270 -14.71 2.56 -8.29
C GLY A 270 -14.53 3.63 -9.35
N ARG A 271 -15.38 3.64 -10.39
CA ARG A 271 -15.37 4.67 -11.44
C ARG A 271 -15.66 6.08 -10.89
N ARG A 272 -16.56 6.22 -9.89
CA ARG A 272 -16.85 7.52 -9.26
C ARG A 272 -15.68 7.98 -8.39
N LEU A 273 -15.16 7.06 -7.56
CA LEU A 273 -14.03 7.35 -6.69
C LEU A 273 -12.74 7.65 -7.47
N LEU A 274 -12.54 7.03 -8.64
CA LEU A 274 -11.42 7.32 -9.53
C LEU A 274 -11.41 8.80 -9.97
N GLN A 275 -12.57 9.38 -10.27
CA GLN A 275 -12.70 10.80 -10.62
C GLN A 275 -12.31 11.74 -9.45
N LYS A 276 -12.42 11.26 -8.21
CA LYS A 276 -12.10 12.00 -6.99
C LYS A 276 -10.64 11.77 -6.51
N LEU A 277 -9.95 10.79 -7.08
CA LEU A 277 -8.61 10.41 -6.67
C LEU A 277 -7.60 11.57 -6.62
N PRO A 278 -7.54 12.49 -7.61
CA PRO A 278 -6.64 13.64 -7.53
C PRO A 278 -6.88 14.51 -6.29
N ARG A 279 -8.16 14.79 -5.95
CA ARG A 279 -8.54 15.53 -4.75
C ARG A 279 -8.10 14.80 -3.47
N PHE A 280 -8.31 13.48 -3.42
CA PHE A 280 -7.92 12.67 -2.27
C PHE A 280 -6.40 12.71 -2.02
N VAL A 281 -5.61 12.65 -3.09
CA VAL A 281 -4.15 12.73 -3.00
C VAL A 281 -3.71 14.12 -2.55
N GLU A 282 -4.28 15.19 -3.12
CA GLU A 282 -3.89 16.56 -2.71
C GLU A 282 -4.25 16.85 -1.25
N THR A 283 -5.42 16.45 -0.77
CA THR A 283 -5.76 16.62 0.66
C THR A 283 -4.78 15.86 1.57
N ARG A 284 -4.45 14.60 1.24
CA ARG A 284 -3.46 13.81 1.98
C ARG A 284 -2.09 14.50 2.01
N ARG A 285 -1.67 15.08 0.90
CA ARG A 285 -0.40 15.81 0.78
C ARG A 285 -0.41 17.10 1.61
N GLY A 286 -1.52 17.85 1.61
CA GLY A 286 -1.71 19.03 2.45
C GLY A 286 -1.62 18.67 3.94
N ASN A 287 -2.37 17.65 4.37
CA ASN A 287 -2.33 17.15 5.74
C ASN A 287 -0.92 16.68 6.15
N ALA A 288 -0.23 15.95 5.28
CA ALA A 288 1.12 15.49 5.52
C ALA A 288 2.14 16.65 5.62
N ALA A 289 1.94 17.73 4.87
CA ALA A 289 2.82 18.91 4.94
C ALA A 289 2.74 19.58 6.32
N ILE A 290 1.53 19.72 6.89
CA ILE A 290 1.34 20.27 8.25
C ILE A 290 2.11 19.43 9.29
N LEU A 291 1.96 18.09 9.22
CA LEU A 291 2.69 17.20 10.13
C LEU A 291 4.20 17.28 9.92
N THR A 292 4.67 17.41 8.66
CA THR A 292 6.10 17.53 8.35
C THR A 292 6.69 18.80 8.94
N ASP A 293 6.00 19.94 8.78
CA ASP A 293 6.45 21.22 9.31
C ASP A 293 6.55 21.21 10.83
N CYS A 294 5.55 20.63 11.50
CA CYS A 294 5.52 20.48 12.94
C CYS A 294 6.61 19.51 13.43
N PHE A 295 6.59 18.27 12.97
CA PHE A 295 7.43 17.20 13.50
C PHE A 295 8.93 17.40 13.22
N SER A 296 9.28 18.16 12.18
CA SER A 296 10.67 18.50 11.88
C SER A 296 11.32 19.36 12.98
N ASN A 297 10.51 20.01 13.83
CA ASN A 297 10.98 20.83 14.94
C ASN A 297 11.06 20.07 16.26
N ILE A 298 10.63 18.79 16.30
CA ILE A 298 10.62 17.96 17.51
C ILE A 298 11.93 17.15 17.57
N GLY A 299 12.82 17.48 18.51
CA GLY A 299 14.16 16.90 18.60
C GLY A 299 14.23 15.39 18.75
N GLY A 300 13.21 14.75 19.33
CA GLY A 300 13.09 13.31 19.51
C GLY A 300 12.54 12.56 18.30
N LEU A 301 12.23 13.25 17.18
CA LEU A 301 11.69 12.65 15.96
C LEU A 301 12.68 12.76 14.78
N ARG A 302 12.67 11.74 13.94
CA ARG A 302 13.21 11.75 12.59
C ARG A 302 12.05 11.76 11.60
N VAL A 303 12.02 12.77 10.75
CA VAL A 303 11.06 12.93 9.66
C VAL A 303 11.77 12.67 8.34
N THR A 304 11.13 11.98 7.42
CA THR A 304 11.65 11.71 6.09
C THR A 304 10.83 12.46 5.04
N VAL A 305 11.53 13.12 4.12
CA VAL A 305 10.90 13.91 3.05
C VAL A 305 11.30 13.31 1.71
N PRO A 306 10.34 12.97 0.85
CA PRO A 306 10.65 12.40 -0.45
C PRO A 306 11.40 13.41 -1.34
N PRO A 307 12.34 12.94 -2.18
CA PRO A 307 12.98 13.78 -3.20
C PRO A 307 11.96 14.42 -4.14
N ALA A 308 12.32 15.55 -4.76
CA ALA A 308 11.41 16.36 -5.58
C ALA A 308 10.80 15.61 -6.78
N GLU A 309 11.50 14.60 -7.30
CA GLU A 309 11.04 13.74 -8.39
C GLU A 309 10.01 12.68 -7.97
N ILE A 310 9.76 12.52 -6.66
CA ILE A 310 8.79 11.59 -6.10
C ILE A 310 7.57 12.36 -5.62
N ARG A 311 6.42 12.13 -6.26
CA ARG A 311 5.13 12.60 -5.75
C ARG A 311 4.52 11.52 -4.88
N HIS A 312 4.75 11.63 -3.58
CA HIS A 312 4.19 10.75 -2.55
C HIS A 312 2.68 10.98 -2.42
N SER A 313 1.87 9.90 -2.38
CA SER A 313 0.41 10.00 -2.25
C SER A 313 -0.10 9.90 -0.80
N TYR A 314 0.77 9.67 0.16
CA TYR A 314 0.52 9.64 1.59
C TYR A 314 -0.71 8.81 1.98
N TYR A 315 -0.67 7.50 1.68
CA TYR A 315 -1.65 6.56 2.24
C TYR A 315 -1.67 6.64 3.77
N LYS A 316 -0.50 6.72 4.37
CA LYS A 316 -0.26 7.02 5.79
C LYS A 316 0.96 7.96 5.89
N TYR A 317 1.06 8.67 7.01
CA TYR A 317 2.23 9.47 7.33
C TYR A 317 3.10 8.72 8.33
N TYR A 318 4.42 8.71 8.14
CA TYR A 318 5.39 8.09 9.04
C TYR A 318 6.39 9.09 9.58
N ALA A 319 6.68 8.94 10.88
CA ALA A 319 7.83 9.55 11.55
C ALA A 319 8.50 8.47 12.42
N PHE A 320 9.72 8.72 12.88
CA PHE A 320 10.51 7.73 13.60
C PHE A 320 11.04 8.32 14.91
N VAL A 321 10.86 7.59 16.00
CA VAL A 321 11.37 7.98 17.32
C VAL A 321 12.90 7.81 17.33
N ARG A 322 13.61 8.82 17.80
CA ARG A 322 15.03 8.74 18.13
C ARG A 322 15.16 8.17 19.54
N LEU A 323 15.42 6.85 19.63
CA LEU A 323 15.45 6.15 20.91
C LEU A 323 16.51 6.66 21.87
N ASP A 324 17.62 7.17 21.33
CA ASP A 324 18.73 7.77 22.08
C ASP A 324 18.40 9.14 22.72
N CYS A 325 17.29 9.76 22.30
CA CYS A 325 16.78 11.01 22.89
C CYS A 325 15.75 10.78 23.99
N LEU A 326 15.28 9.53 24.15
CA LEU A 326 14.22 9.22 25.12
C LEU A 326 14.78 9.14 26.56
N ARG A 327 13.98 9.61 27.52
CA ARG A 327 14.25 9.44 28.96
C ARG A 327 14.09 7.96 29.37
N ASP A 328 14.73 7.60 30.47
CA ASP A 328 14.56 6.30 31.10
C ASP A 328 13.07 5.94 31.30
N GLY A 329 12.72 4.72 30.91
CA GLY A 329 11.37 4.18 30.99
C GLY A 329 10.44 4.61 29.86
N TRP A 330 10.94 5.34 28.85
CA TRP A 330 10.24 5.59 27.60
C TRP A 330 10.79 4.70 26.47
N ASP A 331 9.88 4.21 25.65
CA ASP A 331 10.12 3.53 24.40
C ASP A 331 9.08 3.97 23.36
N ARG A 332 9.20 3.48 22.14
CA ARG A 332 8.26 3.79 21.06
C ARG A 332 6.82 3.40 21.41
N ASP A 333 6.60 2.27 22.07
CA ASP A 333 5.23 1.79 22.37
C ASP A 333 4.57 2.66 23.45
N ARG A 334 5.34 3.12 24.42
CA ARG A 334 4.86 4.10 25.41
C ARG A 334 4.55 5.45 24.76
N VAL A 335 5.35 5.91 23.80
CA VAL A 335 5.06 7.12 23.01
C VAL A 335 3.73 6.96 22.26
N ILE A 336 3.49 5.84 21.58
CA ILE A 336 2.20 5.56 20.91
C ILE A 336 1.05 5.58 21.91
N ALA A 337 1.21 4.94 23.06
CA ALA A 337 0.16 4.91 24.09
C ALA A 337 -0.15 6.30 24.64
N ALA A 338 0.88 7.12 24.87
CA ALA A 338 0.71 8.50 25.36
C ALA A 338 0.01 9.39 24.32
N ILE A 339 0.44 9.37 23.06
CA ILE A 339 -0.22 10.12 21.97
C ILE A 339 -1.68 9.65 21.80
N SER A 340 -1.93 8.35 21.89
CA SER A 340 -3.29 7.81 21.81
C SER A 340 -4.17 8.27 22.96
N ALA A 341 -3.62 8.38 24.16
CA ALA A 341 -4.34 8.91 25.33
C ALA A 341 -4.70 10.41 25.18
N GLU A 342 -3.90 11.17 24.43
CA GLU A 342 -4.23 12.56 24.06
C GLU A 342 -5.39 12.67 23.06
N GLY A 343 -6.00 11.56 22.65
CA GLY A 343 -7.12 11.47 21.70
C GLY A 343 -6.72 11.38 20.23
N ILE A 344 -5.45 11.18 19.93
CA ILE A 344 -4.92 11.12 18.56
C ILE A 344 -4.57 9.68 18.16
N PRO A 345 -5.20 9.13 17.10
CA PRO A 345 -4.85 7.80 16.59
C PRO A 345 -3.39 7.74 16.12
N CYS A 346 -2.57 6.98 16.83
CA CYS A 346 -1.16 6.73 16.54
C CYS A 346 -0.89 5.23 16.54
N PHE A 347 -0.12 4.73 15.56
CA PHE A 347 0.12 3.31 15.37
C PHE A 347 1.59 3.04 15.05
N SER A 348 2.01 1.77 15.13
CA SER A 348 3.35 1.34 14.71
C SER A 348 3.51 1.23 13.19
N GLY A 349 2.38 1.21 12.44
CA GLY A 349 2.38 1.07 10.98
C GLY A 349 2.53 -0.35 10.47
N SER A 350 3.09 -0.49 9.26
CA SER A 350 3.28 -1.76 8.59
C SER A 350 4.21 -2.69 9.36
N CYS A 351 3.92 -4.01 9.32
CA CYS A 351 4.83 -5.02 9.86
C CYS A 351 6.20 -4.88 9.18
N SER A 352 7.24 -4.70 10.00
CA SER A 352 8.57 -4.40 9.48
C SER A 352 9.38 -5.64 9.15
N GLU A 353 9.10 -6.73 9.84
CA GLU A 353 9.80 -8.00 9.71
C GLU A 353 8.77 -9.12 9.49
N ILE A 354 8.06 -9.10 8.33
CA ILE A 354 7.00 -10.09 8.04
C ILE A 354 7.49 -11.54 8.15
N TYR A 355 8.79 -11.78 7.97
CA TYR A 355 9.40 -13.11 8.10
C TYR A 355 9.40 -13.66 9.54
N LEU A 356 9.11 -12.84 10.55
CA LEU A 356 8.90 -13.29 11.93
C LEU A 356 7.51 -13.86 12.18
N GLU A 357 6.58 -13.63 11.24
CA GLU A 357 5.26 -14.26 11.30
C GLU A 357 5.37 -15.79 11.27
N LYS A 358 4.48 -16.47 11.99
CA LYS A 358 4.48 -17.94 12.10
C LYS A 358 4.26 -18.65 10.76
N ALA A 359 3.73 -17.93 9.77
CA ALA A 359 3.54 -18.43 8.40
C ALA A 359 4.86 -18.72 7.67
N PHE A 360 5.97 -18.08 8.08
CA PHE A 360 7.28 -18.30 7.48
C PHE A 360 8.03 -19.41 8.21
N PRO A 361 8.23 -20.57 7.58
CA PRO A 361 9.06 -21.61 8.15
C PRO A 361 10.53 -21.15 8.18
N PRO A 362 11.38 -21.74 9.06
CA PRO A 362 12.76 -21.29 9.25
C PRO A 362 13.58 -21.16 7.98
N GLU A 363 13.40 -22.06 7.02
CA GLU A 363 14.10 -22.09 5.73
C GLU A 363 13.73 -20.95 4.78
N MET A 364 12.61 -20.26 5.01
CA MET A 364 12.19 -19.08 4.24
C MET A 364 12.60 -17.76 4.91
N ARG A 365 13.14 -17.83 6.13
CA ARG A 365 13.58 -16.63 6.86
C ARG A 365 14.99 -16.23 6.44
N PRO A 366 15.34 -14.94 6.51
CA PRO A 366 16.72 -14.50 6.41
C PRO A 366 17.59 -15.18 7.48
N PRO A 367 18.88 -15.44 7.22
CA PRO A 367 19.77 -16.09 8.19
C PRO A 367 20.00 -15.24 9.44
N GLN A 368 19.81 -13.93 9.33
CA GLN A 368 19.90 -12.95 10.43
C GLN A 368 18.75 -11.96 10.31
N ARG A 369 18.38 -11.30 11.40
CA ARG A 369 17.41 -10.20 11.35
C ARG A 369 17.95 -9.08 10.44
N LEU A 370 17.08 -8.49 9.68
CA LEU A 370 17.39 -7.40 8.77
C LEU A 370 17.45 -6.09 9.57
N ASP A 371 18.63 -5.45 9.57
CA ASP A 371 18.92 -4.37 10.53
C ASP A 371 18.03 -3.15 10.35
N VAL A 372 17.82 -2.69 9.10
CA VAL A 372 16.98 -1.51 8.84
C VAL A 372 15.51 -1.82 9.09
N ALA A 373 15.04 -2.98 8.66
CA ALA A 373 13.66 -3.39 8.93
C ALA A 373 13.37 -3.48 10.43
N ARG A 374 14.33 -4.00 11.22
CA ARG A 374 14.23 -4.04 12.68
C ARG A 374 14.15 -2.65 13.27
N GLU A 375 15.10 -1.76 12.93
CA GLU A 375 15.12 -0.38 13.41
C GLU A 375 13.80 0.34 13.10
N LEU A 376 13.33 0.26 11.86
CA LEU A 376 12.05 0.85 11.46
C LEU A 376 10.87 0.24 12.23
N GLY A 377 10.91 -1.06 12.52
CA GLY A 377 9.91 -1.75 13.32
C GLY A 377 9.87 -1.27 14.78
N GLU A 378 11.03 -0.92 15.34
CA GLU A 378 11.20 -0.50 16.73
C GLU A 378 10.98 1.02 16.91
N THR A 379 11.01 1.84 15.84
CA THR A 379 11.00 3.30 15.94
C THR A 379 9.80 3.98 15.28
N SER A 380 9.10 3.32 14.34
CA SER A 380 8.07 3.99 13.54
C SER A 380 6.82 4.38 14.32
N LEU A 381 6.35 5.60 14.06
CA LEU A 381 5.03 6.12 14.38
C LEU A 381 4.27 6.34 13.07
N MET A 382 3.01 5.98 13.02
CA MET A 382 2.16 6.12 11.85
C MET A 382 0.90 6.92 12.19
N PHE A 383 0.62 7.94 11.39
CA PHE A 383 -0.51 8.85 11.55
C PHE A 383 -1.45 8.81 10.35
N LEU A 384 -2.71 9.16 10.60
CA LEU A 384 -3.75 9.27 9.59
C LEU A 384 -3.70 10.64 8.93
N VAL A 385 -3.86 10.68 7.61
CA VAL A 385 -3.87 11.92 6.80
C VAL A 385 -4.97 11.88 5.71
N HIS A 386 -6.02 11.06 5.90
CA HIS A 386 -7.07 10.84 4.89
C HIS A 386 -7.97 12.06 4.68
N PRO A 387 -8.71 12.12 3.55
CA PRO A 387 -9.41 13.34 3.12
C PRO A 387 -10.56 13.83 3.99
N THR A 388 -11.00 13.03 4.95
CA THR A 388 -12.04 13.44 5.92
C THR A 388 -11.49 14.17 7.14
N LEU A 389 -10.15 14.28 7.24
CA LEU A 389 -9.48 15.03 8.29
C LEU A 389 -9.27 16.47 7.86
N SER A 390 -9.55 17.39 8.79
CA SER A 390 -9.38 18.83 8.64
C SER A 390 -7.96 19.29 9.01
N GLU A 391 -7.65 20.54 8.73
CA GLU A 391 -6.43 21.19 9.19
C GLU A 391 -6.36 21.22 10.73
N GLU A 392 -7.50 21.44 11.42
CA GLU A 392 -7.60 21.42 12.89
C GLU A 392 -7.23 20.02 13.44
N ASP A 393 -7.70 18.94 12.82
CA ASP A 393 -7.32 17.56 13.19
C ASP A 393 -5.80 17.33 13.07
N MET A 394 -5.14 17.98 12.08
CA MET A 394 -3.69 17.90 11.93
C MET A 394 -2.96 18.74 12.98
N LEU A 395 -3.48 19.91 13.33
CA LEU A 395 -2.91 20.76 14.39
C LEU A 395 -3.07 20.09 15.77
N ASP A 396 -4.20 19.47 16.07
CA ASP A 396 -4.38 18.67 17.29
C ASP A 396 -3.37 17.52 17.34
N THR A 397 -3.12 16.87 16.20
CA THR A 397 -2.08 15.83 16.09
C THR A 397 -0.69 16.40 16.41
N CYS A 398 -0.36 17.57 15.89
CA CYS A 398 0.89 18.27 16.20
C CYS A 398 1.02 18.56 17.71
N HIS A 399 0.03 19.19 18.32
CA HIS A 399 0.03 19.54 19.73
C HIS A 399 0.16 18.31 20.65
N ALA A 400 -0.53 17.21 20.32
CA ALA A 400 -0.43 15.98 21.10
C ALA A 400 0.97 15.36 21.02
N VAL A 401 1.58 15.34 19.84
CA VAL A 401 2.94 14.84 19.67
C VAL A 401 3.96 15.73 20.36
N GLU A 402 3.86 17.05 20.22
CA GLU A 402 4.70 18.03 20.95
C GLU A 402 4.62 17.80 22.46
N LYS A 403 3.40 17.79 23.01
CA LYS A 403 3.14 17.58 24.44
C LYS A 403 3.77 16.28 24.96
N VAL A 404 3.66 15.18 24.22
CA VAL A 404 4.25 13.90 24.62
C VAL A 404 5.78 13.94 24.54
N PHE A 405 6.35 14.53 23.49
CA PHE A 405 7.81 14.57 23.32
C PHE A 405 8.51 15.55 24.27
N GLU A 406 7.85 16.62 24.71
CA GLU A 406 8.35 17.49 25.80
C GLU A 406 8.59 16.71 27.10
N VAL A 407 7.77 15.68 27.35
CA VAL A 407 7.91 14.81 28.53
C VAL A 407 8.82 13.62 28.26
N ALA A 408 8.73 13.01 27.08
CA ALA A 408 9.43 11.78 26.73
C ALA A 408 10.93 11.97 26.46
N THR A 409 11.36 13.18 26.06
CA THR A 409 12.76 13.46 25.69
C THR A 409 13.49 14.27 26.77
N GLU A 410 14.82 14.12 26.82
CA GLU A 410 15.68 15.00 27.60
C GLU A 410 15.82 16.35 26.89
N GLU A 411 15.79 17.45 27.67
CA GLU A 411 16.16 18.77 27.13
C GLU A 411 17.63 18.70 26.66
N SER A 412 17.88 18.86 25.37
CA SER A 412 19.21 18.96 24.77
C SER A 412 19.93 20.25 25.20
#